data_23279bea2e57db600705901c5a708429
#
_entry.id   23279bea2e57db600705901c5a708429
#
_cell.length_a   1.000
_cell.length_b   1.000
_cell.length_c   1.000
_cell.angle_alpha   90.00
_cell.angle_beta   90.00
_cell.angle_gamma   90.00
#
_symmetry.space_group_name_H-M   'P 1'
#
loop_
_entity.id
_entity.type
_entity.pdbx_description
1 polymer ?
#
loop_
_entity_poly.entity_id
_entity_poly.type
_entity_poly.pdbx_seq_one_letter_code
_entity_poly.pdbx_strand_id
1 'polypeptide(L)'
;MSMISASTGKEVPLPEHIKTGKRRQSSIDKQKATRAANIAIKNGVYEELRKQLAGGQTTYYSEFIEKYLKEAKKAPNSSAGKTVADIIFQQDILEKLDEQHQKEMANDIEFIQYKLFKQFFKEQREVLYEINHSKRIAVCCSRRAGKTDLASGAINIASMIPNTRIIYVNLTYTNALNQIFDNTVERSEKSGLVITNSSKSSGEIEWANGSSLRICGNSNNAEIDKLRGEKRVSLVIIDEFFHQRNMEYAINEVINPLLVDIPNSTILCLGTPPRIPKTYGERVWTTEKGWKKFHWTASDNPYINNFEEFIDDICKSKGISKDAPFIQREYYGIIGMYDKEASVFKDYKTYKLDAPLDFVPEKVYIGIDWGFEDNNSIIALAASNEKARVIEERKFNRASISEIIKQIGEVYSNSKKFLIENNKNANISDVNIYCDTNNKELIYELYSVQKLPAYCCYKYNKAMAISQMSEFCRTGQIVVPEDGILADEFDRTLYKRDEEDNVLSEIDDDLFHPDSVFALLYAVRQYWFDYGKPLGGESSEDWQ
;
A
#
# COMPACT_ATOMS: atom_id res chain seq x y z
N MET A 1 -12.84 -17.89 33.25
CA MET A 1 -12.17 -18.12 31.97
C MET A 1 -11.20 -19.27 32.16
N SER A 2 -11.22 -20.20 31.26
CA SER A 2 -10.31 -21.36 31.23
C SER A 2 -9.58 -21.35 29.89
N MET A 3 -8.41 -21.93 29.86
CA MET A 3 -7.68 -22.19 28.63
C MET A 3 -7.74 -23.67 28.29
N ILE A 4 -7.84 -24.01 27.03
CA ILE A 4 -7.81 -25.41 26.59
C ILE A 4 -6.36 -25.83 26.49
N SER A 5 -5.99 -26.89 27.20
CA SER A 5 -4.67 -27.50 27.07
C SER A 5 -4.53 -28.15 25.70
N ALA A 6 -3.57 -27.68 24.91
CA ALA A 6 -3.28 -28.26 23.61
C ALA A 6 -2.89 -29.75 23.69
N SER A 7 -2.37 -30.19 24.85
CA SER A 7 -1.95 -31.59 25.06
C SER A 7 -3.08 -32.53 25.46
N THR A 8 -4.13 -32.03 26.09
CA THR A 8 -5.17 -32.91 26.69
C THR A 8 -6.56 -32.61 26.19
N GLY A 9 -6.78 -31.50 25.48
CA GLY A 9 -8.10 -30.98 25.07
C GLY A 9 -8.99 -30.62 26.28
N LYS A 10 -8.44 -30.63 27.50
CA LYS A 10 -9.18 -30.29 28.72
C LYS A 10 -9.01 -28.80 29.06
N GLU A 11 -10.06 -28.25 29.63
CA GLU A 11 -9.99 -26.92 30.20
C GLU A 11 -9.00 -26.90 31.38
N VAL A 12 -7.98 -26.03 31.28
CA VAL A 12 -7.06 -25.77 32.38
C VAL A 12 -7.46 -24.43 32.98
N PRO A 13 -7.69 -24.34 34.28
CA PRO A 13 -8.06 -23.11 34.94
C PRO A 13 -6.93 -22.09 34.78
N LEU A 14 -7.27 -20.90 34.30
CA LEU A 14 -6.34 -19.78 34.30
C LEU A 14 -5.93 -19.46 35.76
N PRO A 15 -4.67 -19.07 35.99
CA PRO A 15 -4.25 -18.54 37.29
C PRO A 15 -5.22 -17.46 37.79
N GLU A 16 -5.54 -17.45 39.07
CA GLU A 16 -6.61 -16.60 39.64
C GLU A 16 -6.47 -15.10 39.29
N HIS A 17 -5.24 -14.62 39.20
CA HIS A 17 -4.95 -13.24 38.84
C HIS A 17 -5.28 -12.90 37.37
N ILE A 18 -5.42 -13.89 36.49
CA ILE A 18 -5.90 -13.69 35.10
C ILE A 18 -7.44 -13.73 35.05
N LYS A 19 -8.08 -14.48 35.97
CA LYS A 19 -9.54 -14.62 36.02
C LYS A 19 -10.27 -13.35 36.50
N THR A 20 -9.61 -12.51 37.27
CA THR A 20 -10.32 -11.48 38.04
C THR A 20 -10.48 -10.12 37.33
N GLY A 21 -9.92 -9.91 36.16
CA GLY A 21 -10.14 -8.71 35.33
C GLY A 21 -9.95 -7.36 36.05
N LYS A 22 -9.46 -7.37 37.29
CA LYS A 22 -9.34 -6.16 38.10
C LYS A 22 -8.20 -5.29 37.60
N ARG A 23 -8.53 -4.09 37.16
CA ARG A 23 -7.66 -3.03 36.63
C ARG A 23 -6.53 -2.53 37.57
N ARG A 24 -6.22 -3.24 38.66
CA ARG A 24 -5.25 -2.83 39.70
C ARG A 24 -4.24 -3.90 40.12
N GLN A 25 -3.83 -4.78 39.17
CA GLN A 25 -2.63 -5.58 39.42
C GLN A 25 -1.39 -4.77 39.07
N SER A 26 -0.33 -4.89 39.87
CA SER A 26 0.93 -4.24 39.55
C SER A 26 1.44 -4.72 38.19
N SER A 27 2.15 -3.88 37.44
CA SER A 27 2.72 -4.25 36.15
C SER A 27 3.62 -5.50 36.25
N ILE A 28 4.21 -5.73 37.42
CA ILE A 28 5.06 -6.90 37.73
C ILE A 28 4.22 -8.19 37.81
N ASP A 29 3.04 -8.14 38.43
CA ASP A 29 2.17 -9.32 38.56
C ASP A 29 1.54 -9.66 37.21
N LYS A 30 1.18 -8.65 36.43
CA LYS A 30 0.70 -8.84 35.05
C LYS A 30 1.78 -9.48 34.18
N GLN A 31 3.04 -9.04 34.28
CA GLN A 31 4.16 -9.63 33.57
C GLN A 31 4.44 -11.08 34.00
N LYS A 32 4.37 -11.37 35.31
CA LYS A 32 4.54 -12.74 35.83
C LYS A 32 3.42 -13.66 35.35
N ALA A 33 2.19 -13.19 35.38
CA ALA A 33 1.03 -13.94 34.90
C ALA A 33 1.12 -14.23 33.38
N THR A 34 1.46 -13.24 32.59
CA THR A 34 1.70 -13.38 31.15
C THR A 34 2.83 -14.37 30.88
N ARG A 35 3.91 -14.30 31.65
CA ARG A 35 5.03 -15.24 31.50
C ARG A 35 4.68 -16.68 31.86
N ALA A 36 3.87 -16.88 32.90
CA ALA A 36 3.38 -18.21 33.29
C ALA A 36 2.42 -18.78 32.22
N ALA A 37 1.48 -17.95 31.71
CA ALA A 37 0.58 -18.35 30.63
C ALA A 37 1.34 -18.68 29.34
N ASN A 38 2.39 -17.91 29.00
CA ASN A 38 3.26 -18.18 27.87
C ASN A 38 3.93 -19.54 27.96
N ILE A 39 4.47 -19.87 29.14
CA ILE A 39 5.14 -21.16 29.36
C ILE A 39 4.12 -22.29 29.24
N ALA A 40 2.93 -22.13 29.78
CA ALA A 40 1.88 -23.13 29.72
C ALA A 40 1.39 -23.38 28.29
N ILE A 41 1.14 -22.32 27.50
CA ILE A 41 0.73 -22.42 26.09
C ILE A 41 1.84 -23.07 25.26
N LYS A 42 3.06 -22.57 25.41
CA LYS A 42 4.22 -23.08 24.70
C LYS A 42 4.42 -24.57 24.98
N ASN A 43 4.35 -24.95 26.25
CA ASN A 43 4.46 -26.36 26.63
C ASN A 43 3.28 -27.17 26.09
N GLY A 44 2.05 -26.64 26.10
CA GLY A 44 0.89 -27.30 25.56
C GLY A 44 0.98 -27.57 24.06
N VAL A 45 1.36 -26.58 23.28
CA VAL A 45 1.58 -26.74 21.83
C VAL A 45 2.69 -27.76 21.55
N TYR A 46 3.80 -27.68 22.27
CA TYR A 46 4.90 -28.59 22.07
C TYR A 46 4.61 -30.04 22.52
N GLU A 47 3.90 -30.20 23.62
CA GLU A 47 3.50 -31.54 24.07
C GLU A 47 2.47 -32.17 23.13
N GLU A 48 1.56 -31.38 22.55
CA GLU A 48 0.64 -31.88 21.54
C GLU A 48 1.38 -32.30 20.27
N LEU A 49 2.27 -31.49 19.75
CA LEU A 49 3.13 -31.83 18.61
C LEU A 49 3.93 -33.11 18.91
N ARG A 50 4.52 -33.20 20.11
CA ARG A 50 5.28 -34.36 20.54
C ARG A 50 4.46 -35.64 20.61
N LYS A 51 3.23 -35.58 21.16
CA LYS A 51 2.32 -36.72 21.20
C LYS A 51 1.90 -37.21 19.82
N GLN A 52 1.66 -36.28 18.92
CA GLN A 52 1.24 -36.58 17.57
C GLN A 52 2.36 -37.25 16.77
N LEU A 53 3.59 -36.75 16.96
CA LEU A 53 4.80 -37.30 16.32
C LEU A 53 5.27 -38.59 16.98
N ALA A 54 5.01 -38.77 18.28
CA ALA A 54 5.40 -39.97 19.05
C ALA A 54 4.31 -41.06 19.10
N GLY A 55 3.15 -40.82 18.51
CA GLY A 55 2.06 -41.79 18.46
C GLY A 55 2.33 -43.04 17.63
N GLY A 56 3.51 -43.16 17.14
CA GLY A 56 4.10 -44.27 16.44
C GLY A 56 5.57 -44.37 16.70
N GLN A 57 6.38 -44.92 16.09
CA GLN A 57 7.83 -45.13 16.28
C GLN A 57 8.60 -43.80 16.28
N THR A 58 9.65 -43.69 17.09
CA THR A 58 10.59 -42.58 17.05
C THR A 58 11.25 -42.51 15.66
N THR A 59 10.95 -41.45 14.95
CA THR A 59 11.47 -41.20 13.61
C THR A 59 12.65 -40.23 13.67
N TYR A 60 13.46 -40.17 12.65
CA TYR A 60 14.50 -39.15 12.49
C TYR A 60 13.88 -37.73 12.61
N TYR A 61 12.69 -37.57 12.13
CA TYR A 61 11.92 -36.32 12.22
C TYR A 61 11.53 -35.98 13.65
N SER A 62 11.10 -36.96 14.43
CA SER A 62 10.78 -36.76 15.85
C SER A 62 12.00 -36.30 16.66
N GLU A 63 13.18 -36.84 16.39
CA GLU A 63 14.46 -36.41 17.02
C GLU A 63 14.83 -34.97 16.61
N PHE A 64 14.63 -34.63 15.35
CA PHE A 64 14.84 -33.30 14.83
C PHE A 64 13.92 -32.27 15.50
N ILE A 65 12.61 -32.57 15.58
CA ILE A 65 11.65 -31.72 16.27
C ILE A 65 11.99 -31.58 17.76
N GLU A 66 12.37 -32.67 18.45
CA GLU A 66 12.76 -32.58 19.85
C GLU A 66 13.97 -31.66 20.09
N LYS A 67 14.94 -31.66 19.19
CA LYS A 67 16.07 -30.74 19.24
C LYS A 67 15.61 -29.30 19.17
N TYR A 68 14.77 -28.95 18.20
CA TYR A 68 14.24 -27.59 18.04
C TYR A 68 13.34 -27.17 19.20
N LEU A 69 12.51 -28.07 19.72
CA LEU A 69 11.70 -27.81 20.90
C LEU A 69 12.57 -27.54 22.15
N LYS A 70 13.68 -28.27 22.30
CA LYS A 70 14.64 -28.01 23.37
C LYS A 70 15.31 -26.65 23.26
N GLU A 71 15.73 -26.26 22.08
CA GLU A 71 16.34 -24.96 21.81
C GLU A 71 15.31 -23.82 22.01
N ALA A 72 14.09 -23.97 21.54
CA ALA A 72 13.02 -23.01 21.73
C ALA A 72 12.65 -22.81 23.21
N LYS A 73 12.73 -23.85 24.05
CA LYS A 73 12.54 -23.74 25.51
C LYS A 73 13.66 -22.98 26.21
N LYS A 74 14.90 -23.11 25.73
CA LYS A 74 16.07 -22.44 26.32
C LYS A 74 16.15 -20.95 26.02
N ALA A 75 15.62 -20.54 24.88
CA ALA A 75 15.66 -19.17 24.42
C ALA A 75 14.25 -18.64 24.12
N PRO A 76 13.53 -18.10 25.13
CA PRO A 76 12.15 -17.61 24.98
C PRO A 76 11.96 -16.51 23.94
N ASN A 77 13.02 -15.85 23.53
CA ASN A 77 13.03 -14.77 22.53
C ASN A 77 13.37 -15.24 21.12
N SER A 78 13.81 -16.48 20.96
CA SER A 78 14.07 -17.04 19.65
C SER A 78 12.88 -17.86 19.18
N SER A 79 12.24 -17.44 18.16
CA SER A 79 11.66 -18.25 17.08
C SER A 79 10.91 -19.56 17.43
N ALA A 80 10.11 -19.63 18.50
CA ALA A 80 9.24 -20.81 18.67
C ALA A 80 8.24 -20.92 17.49
N GLY A 81 7.69 -19.82 17.05
CA GLY A 81 6.91 -19.75 15.83
C GLY A 81 7.70 -20.09 14.58
N LYS A 82 8.98 -19.69 14.53
CA LYS A 82 9.92 -20.12 13.48
C LYS A 82 10.11 -21.62 13.46
N THR A 83 10.38 -22.20 14.62
CA THR A 83 10.59 -23.64 14.73
C THR A 83 9.39 -24.42 14.22
N VAL A 84 8.15 -23.97 14.56
CA VAL A 84 6.93 -24.61 14.07
C VAL A 84 6.79 -24.40 12.56
N ALA A 85 7.02 -23.20 12.06
CA ALA A 85 6.98 -22.91 10.63
C ALA A 85 8.04 -23.69 9.85
N ASP A 86 9.28 -23.72 10.38
CA ASP A 86 10.37 -24.49 9.79
C ASP A 86 10.06 -25.99 9.71
N ILE A 87 9.48 -26.56 10.76
CA ILE A 87 9.05 -27.96 10.79
C ILE A 87 7.96 -28.23 9.76
N ILE A 88 6.96 -27.33 9.68
CA ILE A 88 5.82 -27.49 8.78
C ILE A 88 6.23 -27.39 7.31
N PHE A 89 7.19 -26.50 6.99
CA PHE A 89 7.42 -26.09 5.61
C PHE A 89 8.81 -26.47 5.06
N GLN A 90 9.71 -27.10 5.82
CA GLN A 90 11.04 -27.50 5.34
C GLN A 90 10.97 -28.66 4.33
N GLN A 91 10.77 -28.34 3.09
CA GLN A 91 10.83 -29.32 2.01
C GLN A 91 12.26 -29.88 1.80
N ASP A 92 13.29 -29.07 2.02
CA ASP A 92 14.70 -29.48 1.88
C ASP A 92 15.10 -30.68 2.74
N ILE A 93 14.40 -30.90 3.86
CA ILE A 93 14.65 -32.06 4.71
C ILE A 93 14.04 -33.31 4.10
N LEU A 94 12.85 -33.22 3.49
CA LEU A 94 12.22 -34.35 2.82
C LEU A 94 13.09 -34.90 1.69
N GLU A 95 13.74 -34.04 0.91
CA GLU A 95 14.61 -34.44 -0.19
C GLU A 95 15.90 -35.16 0.28
N LYS A 96 16.29 -34.94 1.53
CA LYS A 96 17.51 -35.53 2.12
C LYS A 96 17.29 -36.84 2.88
N LEU A 97 16.01 -37.21 3.07
CA LEU A 97 15.63 -38.42 3.79
C LEU A 97 15.46 -39.60 2.83
N ASP A 98 15.62 -40.82 3.36
CA ASP A 98 15.23 -42.00 2.63
C ASP A 98 13.71 -42.10 2.45
N GLU A 99 13.24 -42.97 1.55
CA GLU A 99 11.84 -43.06 1.15
C GLU A 99 10.89 -43.34 2.34
N GLN A 100 11.34 -44.09 3.33
CA GLN A 100 10.54 -44.39 4.51
C GLN A 100 10.40 -43.15 5.40
N HIS A 101 11.50 -42.48 5.72
CA HIS A 101 11.49 -41.27 6.53
C HIS A 101 10.73 -40.11 5.82
N GLN A 102 10.83 -40.05 4.48
CA GLN A 102 10.04 -39.06 3.71
C GLN A 102 8.54 -39.26 3.87
N LYS A 103 8.07 -40.52 3.86
CA LYS A 103 6.63 -40.82 4.06
C LYS A 103 6.17 -40.50 5.48
N GLU A 104 6.95 -40.87 6.48
CA GLU A 104 6.66 -40.58 7.89
C GLU A 104 6.61 -39.06 8.14
N MET A 105 7.61 -38.35 7.64
CA MET A 105 7.67 -36.90 7.78
C MET A 105 6.54 -36.19 7.03
N ALA A 106 6.15 -36.67 5.85
CA ALA A 106 5.03 -36.11 5.10
C ALA A 106 3.72 -36.26 5.89
N ASN A 107 3.49 -37.41 6.53
CA ASN A 107 2.33 -37.62 7.39
C ASN A 107 2.33 -36.70 8.61
N ASP A 108 3.50 -36.52 9.25
CA ASP A 108 3.64 -35.63 10.41
C ASP A 108 3.43 -34.17 10.02
N ILE A 109 3.96 -33.75 8.89
CA ILE A 109 3.75 -32.39 8.34
C ILE A 109 2.29 -32.18 8.00
N GLU A 110 1.64 -33.11 7.32
CA GLU A 110 0.23 -33.05 6.97
C GLU A 110 -0.65 -32.93 8.23
N PHE A 111 -0.33 -33.71 9.27
CA PHE A 111 -1.04 -33.64 10.54
C PHE A 111 -0.89 -32.27 11.23
N ILE A 112 0.34 -31.72 11.29
CA ILE A 112 0.60 -30.40 11.86
C ILE A 112 -0.13 -29.32 11.07
N GLN A 113 -0.10 -29.41 9.74
CA GLN A 113 -0.84 -28.50 8.87
C GLN A 113 -2.35 -28.59 9.09
N TYR A 114 -2.88 -29.80 9.24
CA TYR A 114 -4.29 -30.00 9.55
C TYR A 114 -4.71 -29.35 10.86
N LYS A 115 -3.89 -29.45 11.90
CA LYS A 115 -4.20 -28.90 13.23
C LYS A 115 -4.02 -27.40 13.32
N LEU A 116 -2.92 -26.86 12.75
CA LEU A 116 -2.53 -25.46 12.91
C LEU A 116 -2.94 -24.61 11.70
N PHE A 117 -2.88 -25.18 10.50
CA PHE A 117 -3.05 -24.45 9.25
C PHE A 117 -3.93 -25.22 8.25
N LYS A 118 -5.01 -25.76 8.72
CA LYS A 118 -5.93 -26.68 8.05
C LYS A 118 -6.29 -26.31 6.60
N GLN A 119 -6.24 -25.04 6.23
CA GLN A 119 -6.78 -24.55 4.96
C GLN A 119 -5.71 -24.02 3.99
N PHE A 120 -4.43 -24.02 4.37
CA PHE A 120 -3.41 -23.44 3.48
C PHE A 120 -3.01 -24.42 2.38
N PHE A 121 -3.10 -23.97 1.15
CA PHE A 121 -2.60 -24.68 -0.02
C PHE A 121 -1.12 -24.35 -0.29
N LYS A 122 -0.53 -25.01 -1.28
CA LYS A 122 0.93 -25.01 -1.53
C LYS A 122 1.53 -23.60 -1.57
N GLU A 123 0.96 -22.70 -2.38
CA GLU A 123 1.49 -21.35 -2.61
C GLU A 123 1.45 -20.50 -1.33
N GLN A 124 0.38 -20.61 -0.54
CA GLN A 124 0.30 -19.96 0.76
C GLN A 124 1.34 -20.52 1.74
N ARG A 125 1.56 -21.83 1.76
CA ARG A 125 2.56 -22.47 2.63
C ARG A 125 3.98 -22.02 2.29
N GLU A 126 4.31 -21.86 1.01
CA GLU A 126 5.62 -21.35 0.59
C GLU A 126 5.86 -19.93 1.13
N VAL A 127 4.86 -19.06 1.11
CA VAL A 127 4.98 -17.72 1.71
C VAL A 127 5.11 -17.81 3.23
N LEU A 128 4.31 -18.64 3.89
CA LEU A 128 4.37 -18.82 5.35
C LEU A 128 5.73 -19.36 5.80
N TYR A 129 6.36 -20.24 5.01
CA TYR A 129 7.73 -20.70 5.25
C TYR A 129 8.74 -19.54 5.20
N GLU A 130 8.61 -18.64 4.23
CA GLU A 130 9.54 -17.51 4.08
C GLU A 130 9.40 -16.45 5.17
N ILE A 131 8.29 -16.41 5.89
CA ILE A 131 8.17 -15.57 7.08
C ILE A 131 9.23 -16.02 8.09
N ASN A 132 10.12 -15.12 8.48
CA ASN A 132 11.31 -15.36 9.29
C ASN A 132 12.55 -15.88 8.55
N HIS A 133 12.46 -16.25 7.29
CA HIS A 133 13.63 -16.59 6.46
C HIS A 133 14.01 -15.44 5.53
N SER A 134 13.02 -14.66 5.11
CA SER A 134 13.20 -13.50 4.25
C SER A 134 12.78 -12.21 4.96
N LYS A 135 13.62 -11.17 4.88
CA LYS A 135 13.30 -9.87 5.47
C LYS A 135 12.16 -9.14 4.76
N ARG A 136 11.99 -9.39 3.47
CA ARG A 136 11.04 -8.70 2.61
C ARG A 136 10.39 -9.68 1.65
N ILE A 137 9.08 -9.78 1.71
CA ILE A 137 8.26 -10.67 0.89
C ILE A 137 7.21 -9.83 0.18
N ALA A 138 7.09 -9.99 -1.13
CA ALA A 138 6.05 -9.37 -1.94
C ALA A 138 5.21 -10.45 -2.61
N VAL A 139 3.89 -10.39 -2.41
CA VAL A 139 2.92 -11.33 -2.96
C VAL A 139 1.97 -10.55 -3.85
N CYS A 140 2.06 -10.76 -5.14
CA CYS A 140 1.15 -10.18 -6.12
C CYS A 140 0.26 -11.28 -6.69
N CYS A 141 -1.01 -11.28 -6.33
CA CYS A 141 -1.95 -12.32 -6.67
C CYS A 141 -3.25 -11.75 -7.23
N SER A 142 -4.03 -12.57 -7.89
CA SER A 142 -5.37 -12.19 -8.33
C SER A 142 -6.35 -11.97 -7.16
N ARG A 143 -7.52 -11.44 -7.43
CA ARG A 143 -8.65 -11.51 -6.49
C ARG A 143 -9.02 -12.96 -6.20
N ARG A 144 -9.55 -13.22 -5.01
CA ARG A 144 -9.96 -14.56 -4.54
C ARG A 144 -8.82 -15.58 -4.42
N ALA A 145 -7.57 -15.17 -4.59
CA ALA A 145 -6.39 -16.03 -4.44
C ALA A 145 -6.03 -16.37 -2.98
N GLY A 146 -6.86 -16.01 -1.99
CA GLY A 146 -6.67 -16.37 -0.58
C GLY A 146 -5.66 -15.50 0.20
N LYS A 147 -5.43 -14.25 -0.22
CA LYS A 147 -4.50 -13.31 0.43
C LYS A 147 -4.84 -13.01 1.89
N THR A 148 -6.10 -12.72 2.17
CA THR A 148 -6.56 -12.39 3.55
C THR A 148 -6.41 -13.57 4.49
N ASP A 149 -6.67 -14.77 4.01
CA ASP A 149 -6.47 -16.00 4.77
C ASP A 149 -4.98 -16.23 5.06
N LEU A 150 -4.12 -16.02 4.07
CA LEU A 150 -2.66 -16.02 4.23
C LEU A 150 -2.21 -14.99 5.28
N ALA A 151 -2.73 -13.76 5.25
CA ALA A 151 -2.40 -12.73 6.23
C ALA A 151 -2.75 -13.17 7.66
N SER A 152 -3.94 -13.73 7.86
CA SER A 152 -4.34 -14.22 9.19
C SER A 152 -3.50 -15.42 9.66
N GLY A 153 -3.06 -16.26 8.73
CA GLY A 153 -2.12 -17.33 9.00
C GLY A 153 -0.74 -16.83 9.41
N ALA A 154 -0.25 -15.83 8.71
CA ALA A 154 1.02 -15.17 9.03
C ALA A 154 0.99 -14.52 10.43
N ILE A 155 -0.10 -13.85 10.77
CA ILE A 155 -0.32 -13.30 12.12
C ILE A 155 -0.30 -14.42 13.16
N ASN A 156 -1.00 -15.53 12.89
CA ASN A 156 -1.07 -16.64 13.83
C ASN A 156 0.31 -17.27 14.09
N ILE A 157 1.13 -17.46 13.04
CA ILE A 157 2.51 -17.96 13.17
C ILE A 157 3.35 -16.97 13.98
N ALA A 158 3.33 -15.71 13.65
CA ALA A 158 4.12 -14.69 14.32
C ALA A 158 3.69 -14.50 15.78
N SER A 159 2.39 -14.63 16.09
CA SER A 159 1.89 -14.52 17.46
C SER A 159 2.34 -15.65 18.39
N MET A 160 2.84 -16.76 17.85
CA MET A 160 3.47 -17.82 18.63
C MET A 160 4.84 -17.41 19.22
N ILE A 161 5.47 -16.36 18.69
CA ILE A 161 6.72 -15.80 19.22
C ILE A 161 6.41 -14.92 20.43
N PRO A 162 6.85 -15.29 21.64
CA PRO A 162 6.49 -14.54 22.84
C PRO A 162 7.05 -13.12 22.86
N ASN A 163 6.26 -12.19 23.44
CA ASN A 163 6.64 -10.80 23.66
C ASN A 163 7.04 -10.06 22.36
N THR A 164 6.42 -10.38 21.24
CA THR A 164 6.62 -9.69 19.97
C THR A 164 5.37 -8.90 19.59
N ARG A 165 5.53 -7.94 18.70
CA ARG A 165 4.44 -7.16 18.14
C ARG A 165 4.32 -7.43 16.65
N ILE A 166 3.07 -7.63 16.22
CA ILE A 166 2.69 -7.78 14.82
C ILE A 166 1.91 -6.53 14.42
N ILE A 167 2.16 -6.01 13.24
CA ILE A 167 1.45 -4.87 12.69
C ILE A 167 0.77 -5.29 11.39
N TYR A 168 -0.52 -5.00 11.25
CA TYR A 168 -1.27 -5.18 10.02
C TYR A 168 -1.76 -3.83 9.51
N VAL A 169 -1.39 -3.50 8.28
CA VAL A 169 -1.70 -2.23 7.61
C VAL A 169 -2.55 -2.49 6.37
N ASN A 170 -3.61 -1.70 6.17
CA ASN A 170 -4.40 -1.70 4.95
C ASN A 170 -4.68 -0.24 4.51
N LEU A 171 -5.34 -0.03 3.38
CA LEU A 171 -5.67 1.29 2.82
C LEU A 171 -6.34 2.21 3.85
N THR A 172 -7.34 1.70 4.58
CA THR A 172 -8.00 2.42 5.66
C THR A 172 -8.09 1.57 6.90
N TYR A 173 -8.20 2.21 8.07
CA TYR A 173 -8.38 1.51 9.34
C TYR A 173 -9.63 0.61 9.35
N THR A 174 -10.74 1.10 8.81
CA THR A 174 -12.00 0.35 8.75
C THR A 174 -11.86 -0.91 7.90
N ASN A 175 -11.23 -0.81 6.72
CA ASN A 175 -10.96 -1.96 5.87
C ASN A 175 -10.04 -2.96 6.57
N ALA A 176 -8.96 -2.48 7.19
CA ALA A 176 -8.03 -3.32 7.94
C ALA A 176 -8.76 -4.12 9.03
N LEU A 177 -9.57 -3.44 9.82
CA LEU A 177 -10.31 -4.05 10.93
C LEU A 177 -11.30 -5.12 10.44
N ASN A 178 -12.11 -4.79 9.43
CA ASN A 178 -13.13 -5.70 8.90
C ASN A 178 -12.55 -6.95 8.25
N GLN A 179 -11.37 -6.83 7.64
CA GLN A 179 -10.75 -7.95 6.94
C GLN A 179 -10.04 -8.93 7.86
N ILE A 180 -9.37 -8.45 8.93
CA ILE A 180 -8.43 -9.29 9.64
C ILE A 180 -8.79 -9.60 11.09
N PHE A 181 -9.56 -8.73 11.77
CA PHE A 181 -9.76 -8.83 13.22
C PHE A 181 -10.44 -10.14 13.61
N ASP A 182 -11.64 -10.40 13.07
CA ASP A 182 -12.44 -11.58 13.43
C ASP A 182 -11.75 -12.87 12.98
N ASN A 183 -11.14 -12.87 11.81
CA ASN A 183 -10.36 -14.00 11.30
C ASN A 183 -9.16 -14.33 12.23
N THR A 184 -8.51 -13.31 12.78
CA THR A 184 -7.40 -13.52 13.72
C THR A 184 -7.88 -14.08 15.05
N VAL A 185 -9.02 -13.60 15.57
CA VAL A 185 -9.63 -14.12 16.81
C VAL A 185 -9.98 -15.61 16.62
N GLU A 186 -10.73 -15.94 15.58
CA GLU A 186 -11.14 -17.31 15.29
C GLU A 186 -9.94 -18.25 15.11
N ARG A 187 -8.92 -17.81 14.39
CA ARG A 187 -7.72 -18.61 14.15
C ARG A 187 -6.89 -18.80 15.42
N SER A 188 -6.83 -17.76 16.27
CA SER A 188 -6.17 -17.88 17.58
C SER A 188 -6.82 -18.93 18.46
N GLU A 189 -8.14 -18.96 18.49
CA GLU A 189 -8.89 -19.97 19.25
C GLU A 189 -8.62 -21.39 18.71
N LYS A 190 -8.64 -21.56 17.38
CA LYS A 190 -8.37 -22.84 16.72
C LYS A 190 -6.94 -23.35 16.94
N SER A 191 -5.98 -22.46 17.07
CA SER A 191 -4.57 -22.81 17.32
C SER A 191 -4.21 -22.92 18.81
N GLY A 192 -5.16 -22.68 19.70
CA GLY A 192 -4.93 -22.74 21.15
C GLY A 192 -4.19 -21.54 21.72
N LEU A 193 -4.08 -20.44 20.98
CA LEU A 193 -3.55 -19.17 21.47
C LEU A 193 -4.60 -18.46 22.32
N VAL A 194 -4.29 -18.22 23.58
CA VAL A 194 -5.21 -17.56 24.51
C VAL A 194 -5.15 -16.05 24.34
N ILE A 195 -6.26 -15.47 23.91
CA ILE A 195 -6.43 -14.01 23.84
C ILE A 195 -6.73 -13.50 25.25
N THR A 196 -5.93 -12.55 25.73
CA THR A 196 -6.12 -11.89 27.03
C THR A 196 -6.84 -10.56 26.93
N ASN A 197 -6.72 -9.90 25.77
CA ASN A 197 -7.42 -8.67 25.48
C ASN A 197 -7.67 -8.56 23.96
N SER A 198 -8.85 -8.10 23.58
CA SER A 198 -9.16 -7.77 22.19
C SER A 198 -10.11 -6.59 22.13
N SER A 199 -9.81 -5.63 21.28
CA SER A 199 -10.59 -4.40 21.14
C SER A 199 -10.67 -3.98 19.68
N LYS A 200 -11.87 -4.06 19.11
CA LYS A 200 -12.11 -3.56 17.75
C LYS A 200 -11.95 -2.03 17.65
N SER A 201 -12.26 -1.29 18.72
CA SER A 201 -12.15 0.17 18.70
C SER A 201 -10.71 0.67 18.63
N SER A 202 -9.76 -0.05 19.24
CA SER A 202 -8.32 0.26 19.18
C SER A 202 -7.58 -0.55 18.12
N GLY A 203 -8.21 -1.57 17.51
CA GLY A 203 -7.57 -2.48 16.57
C GLY A 203 -6.45 -3.31 17.18
N GLU A 204 -6.60 -3.72 18.45
CA GLU A 204 -5.56 -4.43 19.18
C GLU A 204 -6.04 -5.79 19.68
N ILE A 205 -5.16 -6.78 19.56
CA ILE A 205 -5.33 -8.11 20.12
C ILE A 205 -4.06 -8.43 20.92
N GLU A 206 -4.21 -8.89 22.17
CA GLU A 206 -3.11 -9.32 23.03
C GLU A 206 -3.29 -10.79 23.40
N TRP A 207 -2.21 -11.54 23.33
CA TRP A 207 -2.20 -12.95 23.70
C TRP A 207 -1.49 -13.17 25.03
N ALA A 208 -1.84 -14.25 25.71
CA ALA A 208 -1.27 -14.60 27.03
C ALA A 208 0.24 -14.80 27.01
N ASN A 209 0.83 -15.04 25.84
CA ASN A 209 2.29 -15.13 25.68
C ASN A 209 2.98 -13.76 25.56
N GLY A 210 2.25 -12.66 25.73
CA GLY A 210 2.78 -11.29 25.65
C GLY A 210 3.00 -10.79 24.23
N SER A 211 2.68 -11.59 23.21
CA SER A 211 2.62 -11.08 21.84
C SER A 211 1.36 -10.25 21.62
N SER A 212 1.36 -9.40 20.62
CA SER A 212 0.23 -8.52 20.33
C SER A 212 0.14 -8.19 18.84
N LEU A 213 -1.07 -7.96 18.36
CA LEU A 213 -1.37 -7.41 17.04
C LEU A 213 -1.84 -5.97 17.18
N ARG A 214 -1.36 -5.10 16.31
CA ARG A 214 -1.91 -3.76 16.08
C ARG A 214 -2.37 -3.63 14.63
N ILE A 215 -3.60 -3.20 14.46
CA ILE A 215 -4.22 -2.94 13.15
C ILE A 215 -4.17 -1.44 12.88
N CYS A 216 -3.78 -1.05 11.66
CA CYS A 216 -3.58 0.34 11.26
C CYS A 216 -4.09 0.57 9.84
N GLY A 217 -4.55 1.78 9.55
CA GLY A 217 -4.74 2.25 8.17
C GLY A 217 -3.50 2.97 7.64
N ASN A 218 -3.54 3.31 6.36
CA ASN A 218 -2.53 4.14 5.69
C ASN A 218 -3.19 5.09 4.69
N SER A 219 -4.25 5.76 5.11
CA SER A 219 -4.93 6.74 4.26
C SER A 219 -4.10 8.01 4.03
N ASN A 220 -3.21 8.33 4.97
CA ASN A 220 -2.26 9.45 4.90
C ASN A 220 -1.01 9.21 5.75
N ASN A 221 0.00 10.08 5.61
CA ASN A 221 1.24 9.96 6.37
C ASN A 221 1.05 10.06 7.90
N ALA A 222 0.12 10.88 8.37
CA ALA A 222 -0.13 11.04 9.81
C ALA A 222 -0.70 9.76 10.43
N GLU A 223 -1.42 8.95 9.67
CA GLU A 223 -1.95 7.67 10.13
C GLU A 223 -0.83 6.64 10.30
N ILE A 224 0.04 6.49 9.32
CA ILE A 224 1.16 5.54 9.39
C ILE A 224 2.23 5.99 10.40
N ASP A 225 2.41 7.30 10.60
CA ASP A 225 3.34 7.85 11.58
C ASP A 225 2.97 7.49 13.03
N LYS A 226 1.71 7.13 13.32
CA LYS A 226 1.29 6.60 14.63
C LYS A 226 1.99 5.30 15.02
N LEU A 227 2.61 4.62 14.07
CA LEU A 227 3.42 3.43 14.32
C LEU A 227 4.81 3.75 14.83
N ARG A 228 5.28 5.00 14.71
CA ARG A 228 6.59 5.39 15.20
C ARG A 228 6.69 5.14 16.70
N GLY A 229 7.78 4.51 17.12
CA GLY A 229 8.01 4.16 18.53
C GLY A 229 7.47 2.80 18.95
N GLU A 230 6.80 2.05 18.07
CA GLU A 230 6.52 0.64 18.31
C GLU A 230 7.82 -0.14 18.48
N LYS A 231 7.81 -1.13 19.36
CA LYS A 231 9.01 -1.89 19.72
C LYS A 231 8.77 -3.39 19.55
N ARG A 232 9.87 -4.11 19.31
CA ARG A 232 9.86 -5.58 19.22
C ARG A 232 8.93 -6.09 18.11
N VAL A 233 8.89 -5.38 17.00
CA VAL A 233 8.07 -5.75 15.85
C VAL A 233 8.72 -6.93 15.13
N SER A 234 8.01 -8.06 15.05
CA SER A 234 8.49 -9.28 14.39
C SER A 234 7.97 -9.42 12.97
N LEU A 235 6.77 -8.89 12.71
CA LEU A 235 6.12 -8.98 11.40
C LEU A 235 5.32 -7.72 11.14
N VAL A 236 5.49 -7.15 9.95
CA VAL A 236 4.60 -6.13 9.41
C VAL A 236 3.95 -6.68 8.16
N ILE A 237 2.63 -6.72 8.14
CA ILE A 237 1.85 -7.13 6.96
C ILE A 237 1.24 -5.86 6.36
N ILE A 238 1.45 -5.65 5.07
CA ILE A 238 0.87 -4.55 4.31
C ILE A 238 -0.05 -5.18 3.26
N ASP A 239 -1.34 -5.09 3.51
CA ASP A 239 -2.35 -5.59 2.56
C ASP A 239 -2.75 -4.50 1.56
N GLU A 240 -3.20 -4.90 0.38
CA GLU A 240 -3.44 -4.02 -0.77
C GLU A 240 -2.22 -3.14 -1.13
N PHE A 241 -1.02 -3.67 -0.93
CA PHE A 241 0.26 -2.97 -1.07
C PHE A 241 0.43 -2.23 -2.38
N PHE A 242 0.02 -2.81 -3.49
CA PHE A 242 0.21 -2.24 -4.84
C PHE A 242 -0.71 -1.04 -5.11
N HIS A 243 -1.75 -0.87 -4.30
CA HIS A 243 -2.73 0.21 -4.40
C HIS A 243 -2.54 1.31 -3.36
N GLN A 244 -1.67 1.09 -2.36
CA GLN A 244 -1.46 2.07 -1.30
C GLN A 244 -0.59 3.23 -1.78
N ARG A 245 -0.98 4.43 -1.37
CA ARG A 245 -0.19 5.65 -1.56
C ARG A 245 0.96 5.68 -0.54
N ASN A 246 1.93 6.54 -0.79
CA ASN A 246 3.03 6.83 0.16
C ASN A 246 3.79 5.60 0.68
N MET A 247 3.73 4.45 -0.03
CA MET A 247 4.37 3.22 0.44
C MET A 247 5.88 3.32 0.54
N GLU A 248 6.50 4.11 -0.30
CA GLU A 248 7.95 4.36 -0.23
C GLU A 248 8.31 5.05 1.09
N TYR A 249 7.56 6.09 1.46
CA TYR A 249 7.69 6.75 2.74
C TYR A 249 7.39 5.80 3.91
N ALA A 250 6.26 5.11 3.85
CA ALA A 250 5.83 4.20 4.91
C ALA A 250 6.87 3.13 5.20
N ILE A 251 7.43 2.50 4.17
CA ILE A 251 8.44 1.45 4.32
C ILE A 251 9.78 2.02 4.79
N ASN A 252 10.28 3.08 4.15
CA ASN A 252 11.64 3.55 4.41
C ASN A 252 11.76 4.36 5.70
N GLU A 253 10.78 5.22 5.98
CA GLU A 253 10.86 6.18 7.08
C GLU A 253 10.16 5.71 8.37
N VAL A 254 9.22 4.79 8.26
CA VAL A 254 8.43 4.34 9.40
C VAL A 254 8.68 2.86 9.72
N ILE A 255 8.45 1.97 8.75
CA ILE A 255 8.41 0.52 9.00
C ILE A 255 9.81 -0.07 9.18
N ASN A 256 10.76 0.23 8.28
CA ASN A 256 12.13 -0.30 8.38
C ASN A 256 12.78 -0.03 9.76
N PRO A 257 12.67 1.17 10.36
CA PRO A 257 13.18 1.43 11.70
C PRO A 257 12.58 0.55 12.80
N LEU A 258 11.30 0.15 12.67
CA LEU A 258 10.62 -0.68 13.67
C LEU A 258 11.15 -2.12 13.73
N LEU A 259 11.79 -2.58 12.67
CA LEU A 259 12.22 -3.96 12.51
C LEU A 259 13.63 -4.23 13.05
N VAL A 260 14.30 -3.21 13.60
CA VAL A 260 15.70 -3.31 14.07
C VAL A 260 15.81 -4.17 15.34
N ASP A 261 14.79 -4.14 16.20
CA ASP A 261 14.84 -4.78 17.52
C ASP A 261 14.77 -6.30 17.48
N ILE A 262 14.21 -6.88 16.42
CA ILE A 262 14.00 -8.33 16.29
C ILE A 262 14.80 -8.85 15.10
N PRO A 263 15.83 -9.68 15.34
CA PRO A 263 16.51 -10.38 14.25
C PRO A 263 15.52 -11.21 13.43
N ASN A 264 15.65 -11.13 12.12
CA ASN A 264 14.76 -11.84 11.17
C ASN A 264 13.27 -11.40 11.22
N SER A 265 13.01 -10.17 11.63
CA SER A 265 11.71 -9.53 11.39
C SER A 265 11.44 -9.44 9.88
N THR A 266 10.15 -9.53 9.53
CA THR A 266 9.73 -9.62 8.12
C THR A 266 8.72 -8.54 7.76
N ILE A 267 8.84 -7.98 6.56
CA ILE A 267 7.77 -7.23 5.89
C ILE A 267 7.12 -8.17 4.88
N LEU A 268 5.82 -8.39 5.02
CA LEU A 268 5.00 -9.15 4.09
C LEU A 268 4.03 -8.21 3.39
N CYS A 269 4.25 -7.95 2.11
CA CYS A 269 3.38 -7.14 1.27
C CYS A 269 2.47 -8.04 0.44
N LEU A 270 1.16 -7.80 0.51
CA LEU A 270 0.13 -8.55 -0.21
C LEU A 270 -0.68 -7.60 -1.09
N GLY A 271 -1.10 -8.03 -2.26
CA GLY A 271 -2.04 -7.24 -3.05
C GLY A 271 -2.35 -7.83 -4.43
N THR A 272 -3.26 -7.16 -5.12
CA THR A 272 -3.52 -7.37 -6.55
C THR A 272 -2.70 -6.39 -7.37
N PRO A 273 -2.43 -6.65 -8.66
CA PRO A 273 -1.69 -5.73 -9.52
C PRO A 273 -2.30 -4.32 -9.55
N PRO A 274 -1.47 -3.27 -9.66
CA PRO A 274 -1.95 -1.90 -9.63
C PRO A 274 -2.76 -1.53 -10.89
N ARG A 275 -3.72 -0.60 -10.73
CA ARG A 275 -4.51 -0.04 -11.84
C ARG A 275 -3.73 1.02 -12.63
N ILE A 276 -2.73 1.62 -12.02
CA ILE A 276 -1.90 2.70 -12.58
C ILE A 276 -0.43 2.28 -12.60
N PRO A 277 0.36 2.79 -13.57
CA PRO A 277 1.79 2.51 -13.64
C PRO A 277 2.61 3.22 -12.56
N LYS A 278 3.86 2.83 -12.47
CA LYS A 278 4.91 3.50 -11.68
C LYS A 278 4.60 3.62 -10.17
N THR A 279 3.75 2.74 -9.63
CA THR A 279 3.54 2.65 -8.19
C THR A 279 4.80 2.11 -7.50
N TYR A 280 4.98 2.40 -6.21
CA TYR A 280 6.08 1.81 -5.44
C TYR A 280 6.01 0.29 -5.43
N GLY A 281 4.80 -0.28 -5.29
CA GLY A 281 4.59 -1.73 -5.36
C GLY A 281 5.03 -2.34 -6.69
N GLU A 282 4.77 -1.67 -7.81
CA GLU A 282 5.24 -2.12 -9.12
C GLU A 282 6.78 -2.07 -9.23
N ARG A 283 7.42 -1.02 -8.71
CA ARG A 283 8.90 -0.95 -8.66
C ARG A 283 9.49 -2.08 -7.82
N VAL A 284 8.89 -2.36 -6.65
CA VAL A 284 9.26 -3.51 -5.82
C VAL A 284 9.16 -4.81 -6.63
N TRP A 285 8.11 -4.95 -7.42
CA TRP A 285 7.88 -6.15 -8.21
C TRP A 285 8.84 -6.27 -9.40
N THR A 286 9.12 -5.19 -10.10
CA THR A 286 9.87 -5.22 -11.36
C THR A 286 11.37 -5.00 -11.19
N THR A 287 11.77 -4.02 -10.42
CA THR A 287 13.14 -3.48 -10.43
C THR A 287 13.89 -3.60 -9.09
N GLU A 288 13.19 -3.48 -7.95
CA GLU A 288 13.86 -3.52 -6.65
C GLU A 288 14.38 -4.91 -6.30
N LYS A 289 15.59 -4.95 -5.75
CA LYS A 289 16.27 -6.18 -5.30
C LYS A 289 16.00 -6.43 -3.81
N GLY A 290 16.23 -7.67 -3.37
CA GLY A 290 16.10 -8.06 -1.96
C GLY A 290 14.69 -8.41 -1.51
N TRP A 291 13.75 -8.48 -2.41
CA TRP A 291 12.40 -8.94 -2.18
C TRP A 291 12.23 -10.38 -2.67
N LYS A 292 11.73 -11.28 -1.82
CA LYS A 292 11.22 -12.59 -2.23
C LYS A 292 9.83 -12.39 -2.83
N LYS A 293 9.61 -12.84 -4.05
CA LYS A 293 8.38 -12.55 -4.81
C LYS A 293 7.60 -13.83 -5.04
N PHE A 294 6.28 -13.76 -4.81
CA PHE A 294 5.34 -14.85 -5.01
C PHE A 294 4.16 -14.39 -5.85
N HIS A 295 3.74 -15.26 -6.75
CA HIS A 295 2.61 -15.02 -7.61
C HIS A 295 1.79 -16.29 -7.79
N TRP A 296 0.50 -16.17 -7.65
CA TRP A 296 -0.48 -17.18 -8.02
C TRP A 296 -1.83 -16.53 -8.30
N THR A 297 -2.77 -17.31 -8.85
CA THR A 297 -4.09 -16.84 -9.25
C THR A 297 -5.19 -17.55 -8.46
N ALA A 298 -6.43 -17.14 -8.65
CA ALA A 298 -7.57 -17.81 -8.06
C ALA A 298 -7.76 -19.23 -8.61
N SER A 299 -7.22 -19.56 -9.80
CA SER A 299 -7.23 -20.92 -10.35
C SER A 299 -6.36 -21.90 -9.54
N ASP A 300 -5.34 -21.40 -8.83
CA ASP A 300 -4.47 -22.20 -7.98
C ASP A 300 -5.11 -22.46 -6.60
N ASN A 301 -6.21 -21.75 -6.29
CA ASN A 301 -6.93 -21.91 -5.03
C ASN A 301 -7.86 -23.14 -5.09
N PRO A 302 -7.57 -24.23 -4.35
CA PRO A 302 -8.32 -25.47 -4.43
C PRO A 302 -9.76 -25.37 -3.90
N TYR A 303 -10.13 -24.27 -3.29
CA TYR A 303 -11.48 -23.98 -2.81
C TYR A 303 -12.36 -23.27 -3.83
N ILE A 304 -11.82 -22.92 -4.99
CA ILE A 304 -12.54 -22.30 -6.09
C ILE A 304 -12.76 -23.35 -7.19
N ASN A 305 -14.00 -23.73 -7.38
CA ASN A 305 -14.39 -24.59 -8.48
C ASN A 305 -14.83 -23.72 -9.68
N ASN A 306 -14.58 -24.20 -10.89
CA ASN A 306 -15.07 -23.60 -12.14
C ASN A 306 -14.58 -22.13 -12.37
N PHE A 307 -13.33 -21.84 -12.02
CA PHE A 307 -12.76 -20.51 -12.19
C PHE A 307 -12.91 -19.96 -13.62
N GLU A 308 -12.60 -20.75 -14.62
CA GLU A 308 -12.69 -20.34 -16.04
C GLU A 308 -14.14 -20.07 -16.48
N GLU A 309 -15.09 -20.88 -16.04
CA GLU A 309 -16.52 -20.68 -16.32
C GLU A 309 -17.02 -19.37 -15.69
N PHE A 310 -16.60 -19.07 -14.47
CA PHE A 310 -16.89 -17.80 -13.79
C PHE A 310 -16.33 -16.60 -14.58
N ILE A 311 -15.11 -16.70 -15.11
CA ILE A 311 -14.51 -15.64 -15.94
C ILE A 311 -15.28 -15.49 -17.26
N ASP A 312 -15.68 -16.58 -17.89
CA ASP A 312 -16.49 -16.55 -19.12
C ASP A 312 -17.83 -15.83 -18.90
N ASP A 313 -18.46 -16.04 -17.76
CA ASP A 313 -19.72 -15.37 -17.41
C ASP A 313 -19.53 -13.87 -17.16
N ILE A 314 -18.44 -13.45 -16.50
CA ILE A 314 -18.09 -12.04 -16.36
C ILE A 314 -17.84 -11.41 -17.72
N CYS A 315 -17.04 -12.05 -18.57
CA CYS A 315 -16.74 -11.54 -19.91
C CYS A 315 -18.02 -11.36 -20.75
N LYS A 316 -18.93 -12.33 -20.71
CA LYS A 316 -20.23 -12.24 -21.39
C LYS A 316 -21.10 -11.12 -20.84
N SER A 317 -21.21 -11.01 -19.52
CA SER A 317 -22.06 -10.00 -18.85
C SER A 317 -21.60 -8.56 -19.13
N LYS A 318 -20.27 -8.35 -19.23
CA LYS A 318 -19.66 -7.04 -19.50
C LYS A 318 -19.38 -6.78 -20.99
N GLY A 319 -19.55 -7.77 -21.86
CA GLY A 319 -19.22 -7.64 -23.30
C GLY A 319 -17.73 -7.45 -23.57
N ILE A 320 -16.84 -7.98 -22.72
CA ILE A 320 -15.38 -7.84 -22.83
C ILE A 320 -14.72 -9.20 -23.08
N SER A 321 -13.50 -9.18 -23.61
CA SER A 321 -12.70 -10.40 -23.80
C SER A 321 -11.91 -10.77 -22.54
N LYS A 322 -11.43 -12.02 -22.46
CA LYS A 322 -10.49 -12.44 -21.40
C LYS A 322 -9.19 -11.63 -21.41
N ASP A 323 -8.78 -11.09 -22.55
CA ASP A 323 -7.58 -10.26 -22.71
C ASP A 323 -7.79 -8.80 -22.23
N ALA A 324 -9.01 -8.44 -21.83
CA ALA A 324 -9.28 -7.11 -21.31
C ALA A 324 -8.39 -6.82 -20.09
N PRO A 325 -7.77 -5.63 -19.98
CA PRO A 325 -6.86 -5.28 -18.90
C PRO A 325 -7.45 -5.51 -17.49
N PHE A 326 -8.74 -5.26 -17.32
CA PHE A 326 -9.45 -5.54 -16.08
C PHE A 326 -9.40 -7.04 -15.72
N ILE A 327 -9.73 -7.93 -16.67
CA ILE A 327 -9.72 -9.39 -16.45
C ILE A 327 -8.30 -9.88 -16.16
N GLN A 328 -7.34 -9.44 -16.97
CA GLN A 328 -5.93 -9.85 -16.82
C GLN A 328 -5.37 -9.41 -15.46
N ARG A 329 -5.70 -8.20 -15.01
CA ARG A 329 -5.23 -7.67 -13.74
C ARG A 329 -5.93 -8.32 -12.55
N GLU A 330 -7.26 -8.31 -12.51
CA GLU A 330 -8.01 -8.69 -11.32
C GLU A 330 -8.09 -10.21 -11.12
N TYR A 331 -8.18 -10.98 -12.20
CA TYR A 331 -8.41 -12.42 -12.13
C TYR A 331 -7.20 -13.28 -12.49
N TYR A 332 -6.32 -12.79 -13.37
CA TYR A 332 -5.07 -13.50 -13.70
C TYR A 332 -3.84 -12.88 -13.00
N GLY A 333 -4.01 -11.77 -12.28
CA GLY A 333 -2.96 -11.18 -11.45
C GLY A 333 -1.78 -10.61 -12.24
N ILE A 334 -1.98 -10.22 -13.49
CA ILE A 334 -0.91 -9.75 -14.40
C ILE A 334 -0.63 -8.27 -14.16
N ILE A 335 0.61 -7.96 -13.79
CA ILE A 335 1.12 -6.58 -13.66
C ILE A 335 1.34 -5.97 -15.05
N GLY A 336 1.12 -4.65 -15.17
CA GLY A 336 1.26 -3.90 -16.42
C GLY A 336 -0.05 -3.78 -17.21
N MET A 337 -1.14 -4.36 -16.72
CA MET A 337 -2.47 -4.25 -17.31
C MET A 337 -3.22 -3.06 -16.71
N TYR A 338 -2.82 -1.85 -17.12
CA TYR A 338 -3.40 -0.61 -16.60
C TYR A 338 -4.77 -0.30 -17.21
N ASP A 339 -5.55 0.52 -16.50
CA ASP A 339 -6.90 0.92 -16.91
C ASP A 339 -6.86 2.08 -17.94
N LYS A 340 -6.44 1.77 -19.15
CA LYS A 340 -6.35 2.76 -20.25
C LYS A 340 -7.70 3.35 -20.66
N GLU A 341 -8.79 2.65 -20.40
CA GLU A 341 -10.14 3.16 -20.71
C GLU A 341 -10.49 4.34 -19.83
N ALA A 342 -10.19 4.25 -18.53
CA ALA A 342 -10.42 5.32 -17.58
C ALA A 342 -9.31 6.38 -17.56
N SER A 343 -8.26 6.27 -18.39
CA SER A 343 -7.20 7.29 -18.45
C SER A 343 -7.77 8.64 -18.86
N VAL A 344 -7.43 9.68 -18.10
CA VAL A 344 -7.84 11.07 -18.37
C VAL A 344 -7.06 11.63 -19.58
N PHE A 345 -5.74 11.40 -19.62
CA PHE A 345 -4.85 11.96 -20.64
C PHE A 345 -4.41 10.87 -21.62
N LYS A 346 -5.24 10.60 -22.64
CA LYS A 346 -4.92 9.62 -23.69
C LYS A 346 -4.13 10.27 -24.81
N ASP A 347 -3.06 9.61 -25.27
CA ASP A 347 -2.29 10.02 -26.46
C ASP A 347 -1.78 11.48 -26.44
N TYR A 348 -1.55 12.02 -25.24
CA TYR A 348 -1.02 13.37 -25.06
C TYR A 348 0.34 13.54 -25.75
N LYS A 349 0.63 14.77 -26.21
CA LYS A 349 1.87 15.06 -26.94
C LYS A 349 2.95 15.56 -26.00
N THR A 350 4.15 15.03 -26.22
CA THR A 350 5.35 15.39 -25.46
C THR A 350 6.40 16.04 -26.36
N TYR A 351 7.37 16.66 -25.72
CA TYR A 351 8.56 17.18 -26.37
C TYR A 351 9.82 16.80 -25.58
N LYS A 352 10.96 16.65 -26.25
CA LYS A 352 12.27 16.49 -25.62
C LYS A 352 12.79 17.80 -25.09
N LEU A 353 13.41 17.80 -23.91
CA LEU A 353 13.87 19.03 -23.24
C LEU A 353 14.78 19.91 -24.10
N ASP A 354 15.58 19.33 -25.01
CA ASP A 354 16.47 20.01 -25.95
C ASP A 354 15.78 20.47 -27.25
N ALA A 355 14.49 20.10 -27.44
CA ALA A 355 13.76 20.47 -28.65
C ALA A 355 13.52 22.00 -28.70
N PRO A 356 13.82 22.67 -29.85
CA PRO A 356 13.56 24.08 -29.99
C PRO A 356 12.10 24.42 -29.85
N LEU A 357 11.80 25.65 -29.43
CA LEU A 357 10.42 26.12 -29.38
C LEU A 357 9.94 26.37 -30.83
N ASP A 358 8.74 25.85 -31.15
CA ASP A 358 8.17 25.91 -32.50
C ASP A 358 7.14 27.04 -32.67
N PHE A 359 7.03 27.93 -31.70
CA PHE A 359 6.20 29.15 -31.72
C PHE A 359 6.86 30.28 -30.94
N VAL A 360 6.38 31.50 -31.11
CA VAL A 360 6.84 32.68 -30.35
C VAL A 360 5.89 32.85 -29.16
N PRO A 361 6.35 32.73 -27.90
CA PRO A 361 5.50 32.85 -26.73
C PRO A 361 5.09 34.31 -26.52
N GLU A 362 3.80 34.54 -26.26
CA GLU A 362 3.26 35.89 -25.97
C GLU A 362 3.14 36.11 -24.48
N LYS A 363 2.78 35.06 -23.72
CA LYS A 363 2.55 35.08 -22.27
C LYS A 363 3.09 33.82 -21.60
N VAL A 364 3.37 33.93 -20.31
CA VAL A 364 3.62 32.78 -19.45
C VAL A 364 2.62 32.75 -18.28
N TYR A 365 1.94 31.62 -18.13
CA TYR A 365 1.00 31.35 -17.06
C TYR A 365 1.64 30.38 -16.06
N ILE A 366 1.74 30.79 -14.80
CA ILE A 366 2.29 29.95 -13.74
C ILE A 366 1.13 29.47 -12.90
N GLY A 367 0.79 28.19 -12.96
CA GLY A 367 -0.21 27.56 -12.12
C GLY A 367 0.41 26.98 -10.86
N ILE A 368 -0.26 27.12 -9.73
CA ILE A 368 0.20 26.60 -8.44
C ILE A 368 -0.92 25.83 -7.78
N ASP A 369 -0.65 24.57 -7.47
CA ASP A 369 -1.43 23.78 -6.55
C ASP A 369 -0.63 23.54 -5.27
N TRP A 370 -1.17 23.94 -4.14
CA TRP A 370 -0.48 23.83 -2.86
C TRP A 370 -1.31 23.17 -1.78
N GLY A 371 -0.68 22.24 -1.09
CA GLY A 371 -1.19 21.58 0.09
C GLY A 371 -0.30 21.90 1.29
N PHE A 372 -0.88 22.02 2.46
CA PHE A 372 -0.11 22.23 3.70
C PHE A 372 0.60 20.94 4.14
N GLU A 373 -0.07 19.80 4.00
CA GLU A 373 0.43 18.46 4.35
C GLU A 373 0.79 17.63 3.12
N ASP A 374 0.28 17.99 1.95
CA ASP A 374 0.48 17.31 0.68
C ASP A 374 1.63 17.93 -0.16
N ASN A 375 1.78 17.47 -1.38
CA ASN A 375 2.75 18.05 -2.29
C ASN A 375 2.32 19.44 -2.77
N ASN A 376 3.31 20.30 -2.94
CA ASN A 376 3.16 21.56 -3.65
C ASN A 376 3.61 21.36 -5.09
N SER A 377 2.86 21.87 -6.05
CA SER A 377 3.24 21.83 -7.46
C SER A 377 3.16 23.21 -8.10
N ILE A 378 4.19 23.52 -8.91
CA ILE A 378 4.31 24.76 -9.68
C ILE A 378 4.58 24.39 -11.13
N ILE A 379 3.72 24.85 -12.03
CA ILE A 379 3.84 24.60 -13.47
C ILE A 379 3.86 25.92 -14.22
N ALA A 380 4.89 26.14 -15.03
CA ALA A 380 4.98 27.31 -15.92
C ALA A 380 4.64 26.90 -17.36
N LEU A 381 3.64 27.56 -17.94
CA LEU A 381 3.10 27.32 -19.27
C LEU A 381 3.36 28.54 -20.16
N ALA A 382 4.29 28.46 -21.10
CA ALA A 382 4.49 29.47 -22.13
C ALA A 382 3.47 29.27 -23.26
N ALA A 383 2.80 30.34 -23.68
CA ALA A 383 1.71 30.24 -24.62
C ALA A 383 1.67 31.35 -25.67
N SER A 384 1.13 31.00 -26.84
CA SER A 384 0.62 31.89 -27.89
C SER A 384 -0.87 31.56 -28.12
N ASN A 385 -1.52 32.27 -29.03
CA ASN A 385 -2.92 31.97 -29.34
C ASN A 385 -3.17 30.52 -29.77
N GLU A 386 -2.24 29.87 -30.46
CA GLU A 386 -2.45 28.55 -31.06
C GLU A 386 -1.82 27.41 -30.27
N LYS A 387 -0.72 27.68 -29.58
CA LYS A 387 0.10 26.66 -28.93
C LYS A 387 0.55 27.10 -27.54
N ALA A 388 0.72 26.11 -26.69
CA ALA A 388 1.32 26.29 -25.38
C ALA A 388 2.28 25.13 -25.05
N ARG A 389 3.32 25.45 -24.30
CA ARG A 389 4.36 24.49 -23.89
C ARG A 389 4.70 24.68 -22.41
N VAL A 390 4.68 23.61 -21.66
CA VAL A 390 5.16 23.62 -20.28
C VAL A 390 6.67 23.79 -20.28
N ILE A 391 7.18 24.83 -19.66
CA ILE A 391 8.60 25.20 -19.70
C ILE A 391 9.34 24.95 -18.40
N GLU A 392 8.63 24.86 -17.27
CA GLU A 392 9.19 24.51 -15.98
C GLU A 392 8.15 23.78 -15.13
N GLU A 393 8.60 22.74 -14.42
CA GLU A 393 7.81 21.92 -13.52
C GLU A 393 8.54 21.78 -12.19
N ARG A 394 7.86 22.02 -11.08
CA ARG A 394 8.38 21.74 -9.74
C ARG A 394 7.34 21.03 -8.90
N LYS A 395 7.77 20.00 -8.18
CA LYS A 395 6.96 19.30 -7.19
C LYS A 395 7.80 19.04 -5.95
N PHE A 396 7.29 19.42 -4.78
CA PHE A 396 8.00 19.28 -3.51
C PHE A 396 7.00 19.18 -2.37
N ASN A 397 7.40 18.54 -1.27
CA ASN A 397 6.57 18.34 -0.08
C ASN A 397 7.27 18.93 1.17
N ARG A 398 6.50 19.05 2.26
CA ARG A 398 7.00 19.46 3.59
C ARG A 398 7.85 20.74 3.60
N ALA A 399 7.52 21.67 2.73
CA ALA A 399 8.22 22.94 2.65
C ALA A 399 7.61 23.99 3.61
N SER A 400 8.43 24.83 4.19
CA SER A 400 7.96 26.02 4.91
C SER A 400 7.36 27.02 3.92
N ILE A 401 6.45 27.89 4.41
CA ILE A 401 5.88 28.98 3.59
C ILE A 401 6.98 29.80 2.91
N SER A 402 8.06 30.08 3.62
CA SER A 402 9.21 30.83 3.08
C SER A 402 9.90 30.09 1.91
N GLU A 403 10.02 28.77 2.00
CA GLU A 403 10.58 27.97 0.91
C GLU A 403 9.64 27.92 -0.29
N ILE A 404 8.33 27.77 -0.06
CA ILE A 404 7.31 27.82 -1.12
C ILE A 404 7.39 29.15 -1.87
N ILE A 405 7.41 30.27 -1.15
CA ILE A 405 7.52 31.62 -1.73
C ILE A 405 8.80 31.76 -2.55
N LYS A 406 9.92 31.26 -2.04
CA LYS A 406 11.21 31.27 -2.74
C LYS A 406 11.13 30.49 -4.05
N GLN A 407 10.57 29.26 -4.03
CA GLN A 407 10.40 28.44 -5.23
C GLN A 407 9.51 29.13 -6.27
N ILE A 408 8.42 29.76 -5.84
CA ILE A 408 7.55 30.54 -6.73
C ILE A 408 8.30 31.74 -7.35
N GLY A 409 9.07 32.47 -6.55
CA GLY A 409 9.87 33.61 -7.02
C GLY A 409 10.94 33.21 -8.04
N GLU A 410 11.55 32.04 -7.86
CA GLU A 410 12.52 31.51 -8.82
C GLU A 410 11.85 31.12 -10.14
N VAL A 411 10.72 30.37 -10.11
CA VAL A 411 9.97 30.01 -11.33
C VAL A 411 9.48 31.26 -12.06
N TYR A 412 8.97 32.25 -11.33
CA TYR A 412 8.56 33.53 -11.91
C TYR A 412 9.74 34.26 -12.61
N SER A 413 10.90 34.28 -11.98
CA SER A 413 12.11 34.91 -12.55
C SER A 413 12.62 34.19 -13.79
N ASN A 414 12.61 32.85 -13.76
CA ASN A 414 12.97 32.00 -14.90
C ASN A 414 11.99 32.21 -16.07
N SER A 415 10.69 32.25 -15.77
CA SER A 415 9.63 32.48 -16.75
C SER A 415 9.77 33.82 -17.46
N LYS A 416 10.12 34.89 -16.72
CA LYS A 416 10.38 36.21 -17.30
C LYS A 416 11.60 36.19 -18.24
N LYS A 417 12.67 35.56 -17.78
CA LYS A 417 13.88 35.42 -18.60
C LYS A 417 13.58 34.65 -19.89
N PHE A 418 12.89 33.50 -19.75
CA PHE A 418 12.47 32.68 -20.89
C PHE A 418 11.64 33.48 -21.90
N LEU A 419 10.62 34.22 -21.42
CA LEU A 419 9.74 35.01 -22.29
C LEU A 419 10.52 36.06 -23.09
N ILE A 420 11.40 36.84 -22.45
CA ILE A 420 12.19 37.88 -23.09
C ILE A 420 13.19 37.29 -24.09
N GLU A 421 13.82 36.17 -23.78
CA GLU A 421 14.79 35.50 -24.67
C GLU A 421 14.13 34.98 -25.95
N ASN A 422 12.84 34.53 -25.85
CA ASN A 422 12.13 33.96 -26.99
C ASN A 422 11.17 34.93 -27.70
N ASN A 423 10.87 36.08 -27.09
CA ASN A 423 10.04 37.13 -27.70
C ASN A 423 10.53 38.53 -27.29
N LYS A 424 11.26 39.19 -28.15
CA LYS A 424 11.81 40.56 -27.89
C LYS A 424 10.74 41.65 -27.71
N ASN A 425 9.51 41.37 -28.15
CA ASN A 425 8.40 42.32 -28.04
C ASN A 425 7.53 42.06 -26.80
N ALA A 426 7.80 41.00 -26.04
CA ALA A 426 7.03 40.66 -24.86
C ALA A 426 7.26 41.65 -23.72
N ASN A 427 6.19 41.86 -22.94
CA ASN A 427 6.26 42.67 -21.73
C ASN A 427 6.45 41.76 -20.50
N ILE A 428 7.18 42.25 -19.51
CA ILE A 428 7.35 41.54 -18.21
C ILE A 428 6.01 41.33 -17.50
N SER A 429 5.01 42.18 -17.75
CA SER A 429 3.64 42.02 -17.24
C SER A 429 2.87 40.83 -17.83
N ASP A 430 3.41 40.19 -18.87
CA ASP A 430 2.79 39.01 -19.51
C ASP A 430 3.15 37.68 -18.80
N VAL A 431 3.79 37.74 -17.63
CA VAL A 431 4.04 36.61 -16.75
C VAL A 431 3.18 36.74 -15.49
N ASN A 432 2.25 35.84 -15.28
CA ASN A 432 1.29 35.90 -14.17
C ASN A 432 1.14 34.54 -13.46
N ILE A 433 0.76 34.59 -12.18
CA ILE A 433 0.63 33.43 -11.30
C ILE A 433 -0.85 33.20 -10.97
N TYR A 434 -1.31 31.96 -11.06
CA TYR A 434 -2.69 31.54 -10.79
C TYR A 434 -2.73 30.42 -9.78
N CYS A 435 -3.49 30.62 -8.72
CA CYS A 435 -3.54 29.74 -7.56
C CYS A 435 -4.97 29.32 -7.24
N ASP A 436 -5.09 28.24 -6.49
CA ASP A 436 -6.37 27.82 -5.91
C ASP A 436 -6.96 28.92 -4.98
N THR A 437 -8.29 29.05 -5.04
CA THR A 437 -9.06 29.98 -4.19
C THR A 437 -9.01 29.67 -2.70
N ASN A 438 -8.59 28.47 -2.29
CA ASN A 438 -8.61 28.04 -0.89
C ASN A 438 -7.52 28.72 -0.03
N ASN A 439 -6.48 29.30 -0.64
CA ASN A 439 -5.33 29.85 0.07
C ASN A 439 -5.18 31.38 -0.12
N LYS A 440 -6.22 32.11 0.25
CA LYS A 440 -6.27 33.56 0.10
C LYS A 440 -5.14 34.31 0.82
N GLU A 441 -4.69 33.79 1.98
CA GLU A 441 -3.62 34.41 2.77
C GLU A 441 -2.28 34.35 2.04
N LEU A 442 -1.94 33.23 1.41
CA LEU A 442 -0.71 33.07 0.66
C LEU A 442 -0.75 33.88 -0.65
N ILE A 443 -1.91 33.95 -1.32
CA ILE A 443 -2.08 34.84 -2.49
C ILE A 443 -1.89 36.30 -2.08
N TYR A 444 -2.44 36.70 -0.93
CA TYR A 444 -2.21 38.03 -0.39
C TYR A 444 -0.72 38.30 -0.09
N GLU A 445 -0.03 37.33 0.52
CA GLU A 445 1.41 37.42 0.77
C GLU A 445 2.19 37.59 -0.54
N LEU A 446 1.95 36.76 -1.54
CA LEU A 446 2.60 36.84 -2.84
C LEU A 446 2.36 38.19 -3.50
N TYR A 447 1.13 38.65 -3.54
CA TYR A 447 0.75 39.89 -4.25
C TYR A 447 1.17 41.14 -3.47
N SER A 448 0.79 41.21 -2.17
CA SER A 448 0.92 42.44 -1.38
C SER A 448 2.32 42.63 -0.78
N VAL A 449 2.98 41.54 -0.35
CA VAL A 449 4.28 41.58 0.30
C VAL A 449 5.41 41.34 -0.70
N GLN A 450 5.34 40.26 -1.47
CA GLN A 450 6.40 39.87 -2.41
C GLN A 450 6.29 40.59 -3.75
N LYS A 451 5.21 41.32 -4.01
CA LYS A 451 4.96 42.04 -5.27
C LYS A 451 4.98 41.14 -6.52
N LEU A 452 4.59 39.89 -6.35
CA LEU A 452 4.39 38.94 -7.44
C LEU A 452 2.94 39.03 -7.95
N PRO A 453 2.70 39.01 -9.27
CA PRO A 453 1.34 39.08 -9.84
C PRO A 453 0.60 37.75 -9.67
N ALA A 454 0.13 37.48 -8.47
CA ALA A 454 -0.58 36.25 -8.10
C ALA A 454 -2.09 36.51 -7.96
N TYR A 455 -2.89 35.66 -8.60
CA TYR A 455 -4.35 35.78 -8.71
C TYR A 455 -5.03 34.46 -8.33
N CYS A 456 -6.28 34.56 -7.86
CA CYS A 456 -7.13 33.39 -7.65
C CYS A 456 -7.61 32.82 -8.99
N CYS A 457 -7.55 31.50 -9.14
CA CYS A 457 -8.20 30.80 -10.23
C CYS A 457 -9.55 30.25 -9.79
N TYR A 458 -10.63 30.53 -10.52
CA TYR A 458 -11.94 29.97 -10.21
C TYR A 458 -11.99 28.47 -10.53
N LYS A 459 -12.64 27.69 -9.64
CA LYS A 459 -12.77 26.22 -9.77
C LYS A 459 -14.06 25.77 -10.50
N TYR A 460 -14.75 26.67 -11.16
CA TYR A 460 -16.00 26.34 -11.82
C TYR A 460 -15.83 25.24 -12.88
N ASN A 461 -16.78 24.31 -12.91
CA ASN A 461 -16.83 23.19 -13.86
C ASN A 461 -15.48 22.43 -14.06
N LYS A 462 -14.92 21.92 -12.96
CA LYS A 462 -13.62 21.23 -12.94
C LYS A 462 -13.55 20.05 -13.94
N ALA A 463 -14.60 19.24 -14.00
CA ALA A 463 -14.64 18.07 -14.87
C ALA A 463 -14.54 18.44 -16.36
N MET A 464 -15.29 19.45 -16.80
CA MET A 464 -15.24 19.93 -18.18
C MET A 464 -13.89 20.55 -18.53
N ALA A 465 -13.31 21.33 -17.61
CA ALA A 465 -11.99 21.93 -17.81
C ALA A 465 -10.89 20.88 -17.97
N ILE A 466 -10.93 19.81 -17.18
CA ILE A 466 -10.02 18.68 -17.29
C ILE A 466 -10.19 17.96 -18.63
N SER A 467 -11.43 17.68 -19.03
CA SER A 467 -11.71 17.03 -20.32
C SER A 467 -11.18 17.85 -21.50
N GLN A 468 -11.37 19.16 -21.49
CA GLN A 468 -10.87 20.05 -22.53
C GLN A 468 -9.35 20.16 -22.52
N MET A 469 -8.72 20.24 -21.33
CA MET A 469 -7.26 20.22 -21.18
C MET A 469 -6.67 18.92 -21.75
N SER A 470 -7.30 17.79 -21.45
CA SER A 470 -6.90 16.50 -22.00
C SER A 470 -6.93 16.49 -23.53
N GLU A 471 -8.00 17.06 -24.15
CA GLU A 471 -8.11 17.17 -25.59
C GLU A 471 -7.01 18.05 -26.18
N PHE A 472 -6.67 19.17 -25.55
CA PHE A 472 -5.57 20.03 -26.02
C PHE A 472 -4.21 19.38 -25.87
N CYS A 473 -3.99 18.57 -24.84
CA CYS A 473 -2.79 17.76 -24.73
C CYS A 473 -2.74 16.67 -25.82
N ARG A 474 -3.87 16.04 -26.14
CA ARG A 474 -3.98 15.02 -27.18
C ARG A 474 -3.72 15.58 -28.57
N THR A 475 -4.27 16.76 -28.87
CA THR A 475 -4.09 17.43 -30.20
C THR A 475 -2.73 18.11 -30.36
N GLY A 476 -1.95 18.25 -29.28
CA GLY A 476 -0.65 18.92 -29.28
C GLY A 476 -0.75 20.46 -29.22
N GLN A 477 -1.91 21.01 -28.90
CA GLN A 477 -2.05 22.41 -28.59
C GLN A 477 -1.34 22.77 -27.28
N ILE A 478 -1.36 21.83 -26.31
CA ILE A 478 -0.54 21.89 -25.11
C ILE A 478 0.44 20.70 -25.17
N VAL A 479 1.73 20.96 -25.03
CA VAL A 479 2.75 19.92 -24.97
C VAL A 479 3.53 19.98 -23.66
N VAL A 480 3.87 18.80 -23.12
CA VAL A 480 4.59 18.62 -21.85
C VAL A 480 5.95 17.95 -22.07
N PRO A 481 6.92 18.09 -21.17
CA PRO A 481 8.19 17.36 -21.28
C PRO A 481 7.98 15.85 -21.29
N GLU A 482 8.71 15.11 -22.13
CA GLU A 482 8.59 13.63 -22.27
C GLU A 482 8.88 12.90 -20.97
N ASP A 483 9.91 13.31 -20.22
CA ASP A 483 10.31 12.72 -18.94
C ASP A 483 9.96 13.63 -17.75
N GLY A 484 8.91 14.48 -17.91
CA GLY A 484 8.50 15.45 -16.91
C GLY A 484 7.59 14.88 -15.82
N ILE A 485 7.37 15.70 -14.79
CA ILE A 485 6.45 15.39 -13.68
C ILE A 485 5.02 15.24 -14.22
N LEU A 486 4.60 16.12 -15.13
CA LEU A 486 3.26 16.05 -15.75
C LEU A 486 3.07 14.81 -16.60
N ALA A 487 4.06 14.38 -17.34
CA ALA A 487 3.99 13.14 -18.12
C ALA A 487 3.79 11.92 -17.18
N ASP A 488 4.49 11.89 -16.05
CA ASP A 488 4.28 10.85 -15.03
C ASP A 488 2.89 10.90 -14.44
N GLU A 489 2.38 12.07 -14.10
CA GLU A 489 1.04 12.24 -13.54
C GLU A 489 -0.06 11.96 -14.57
N PHE A 490 0.13 12.31 -15.85
CA PHE A 490 -0.81 12.02 -16.93
C PHE A 490 -1.03 10.52 -17.10
N ASP A 491 0.06 9.73 -17.06
CA ASP A 491 0.00 8.27 -17.14
C ASP A 491 -0.78 7.64 -15.98
N ARG A 492 -0.83 8.31 -14.84
CA ARG A 492 -1.41 7.81 -13.59
C ARG A 492 -2.79 8.37 -13.27
N THR A 493 -3.23 9.43 -13.94
CA THR A 493 -4.51 10.07 -13.68
C THR A 493 -5.63 9.33 -14.38
N LEU A 494 -6.54 8.76 -13.59
CA LEU A 494 -7.72 8.04 -14.06
C LEU A 494 -9.00 8.76 -13.64
N TYR A 495 -10.06 8.53 -14.41
CA TYR A 495 -11.43 8.81 -13.99
C TYR A 495 -11.93 7.74 -13.02
N LYS A 496 -12.80 8.12 -12.09
CA LYS A 496 -13.52 7.19 -11.21
C LYS A 496 -14.39 6.25 -12.03
N ARG A 497 -14.69 5.10 -11.44
CA ARG A 497 -15.73 4.18 -11.92
C ARG A 497 -16.85 4.09 -10.90
N ASP A 498 -18.07 3.94 -11.38
CA ASP A 498 -19.22 3.65 -10.54
C ASP A 498 -19.29 2.17 -10.13
N GLU A 499 -20.33 1.80 -9.37
CA GLU A 499 -20.53 0.40 -8.93
C GLU A 499 -20.77 -0.57 -10.10
N GLU A 500 -21.25 -0.07 -11.24
CA GLU A 500 -21.49 -0.83 -12.47
C GLU A 500 -20.25 -0.87 -13.39
N ASP A 501 -19.12 -0.28 -12.95
CA ASP A 501 -17.84 -0.21 -13.66
C ASP A 501 -17.83 0.76 -14.86
N ASN A 502 -18.81 1.69 -14.93
CA ASN A 502 -18.80 2.75 -15.94
C ASN A 502 -17.80 3.86 -15.54
N VAL A 503 -17.12 4.42 -16.54
CA VAL A 503 -16.21 5.55 -16.34
C VAL A 503 -17.00 6.83 -16.11
N LEU A 504 -16.74 7.48 -14.98
CA LEU A 504 -17.32 8.78 -14.63
C LEU A 504 -16.47 9.92 -15.21
N SER A 505 -16.95 11.17 -15.07
CA SER A 505 -16.21 12.37 -15.48
C SER A 505 -15.38 13.00 -14.35
N GLU A 506 -15.25 12.35 -13.21
CA GLU A 506 -14.52 12.80 -12.03
C GLU A 506 -13.19 12.05 -11.91
N ILE A 507 -12.11 12.77 -11.60
CA ILE A 507 -10.80 12.15 -11.34
C ILE A 507 -10.86 11.27 -10.07
N ASP A 508 -10.22 10.11 -10.12
CA ASP A 508 -10.07 9.20 -8.99
C ASP A 508 -8.95 9.69 -8.05
N ASP A 509 -9.25 10.75 -7.30
CA ASP A 509 -8.33 11.33 -6.32
C ASP A 509 -7.99 10.36 -5.19
N ASP A 510 -8.82 9.34 -4.97
CA ASP A 510 -8.56 8.30 -3.97
C ASP A 510 -7.51 7.30 -4.43
N LEU A 511 -7.38 7.09 -5.72
CA LEU A 511 -6.33 6.26 -6.30
C LEU A 511 -5.01 7.02 -6.44
N PHE A 512 -5.06 8.23 -6.99
CA PHE A 512 -3.91 9.09 -7.23
C PHE A 512 -4.30 10.57 -7.25
N HIS A 513 -3.66 11.40 -6.43
CA HIS A 513 -3.88 12.84 -6.43
C HIS A 513 -2.86 13.55 -7.33
N PRO A 514 -3.28 14.10 -8.48
CA PRO A 514 -2.36 14.66 -9.47
C PRO A 514 -2.15 16.18 -9.25
N ASP A 515 -1.32 16.56 -8.26
CA ASP A 515 -1.08 17.96 -7.89
C ASP A 515 -0.60 18.81 -9.08
N SER A 516 0.27 18.25 -9.93
CA SER A 516 0.82 18.98 -11.09
C SER A 516 -0.20 19.16 -12.21
N VAL A 517 -1.13 18.19 -12.36
CA VAL A 517 -2.26 18.34 -13.27
C VAL A 517 -3.18 19.49 -12.83
N PHE A 518 -3.42 19.63 -11.53
CA PHE A 518 -4.23 20.74 -11.01
C PHE A 518 -3.50 22.08 -11.12
N ALA A 519 -2.20 22.11 -10.85
CA ALA A 519 -1.39 23.29 -11.10
C ALA A 519 -1.45 23.70 -12.58
N LEU A 520 -1.27 22.75 -13.51
CA LEU A 520 -1.43 23.02 -14.94
C LEU A 520 -2.83 23.53 -15.28
N LEU A 521 -3.87 22.96 -14.70
CA LEU A 521 -5.26 23.37 -14.93
C LEU A 521 -5.48 24.85 -14.58
N TYR A 522 -4.87 25.36 -13.49
CA TYR A 522 -4.99 26.77 -13.11
C TYR A 522 -4.33 27.69 -14.13
N ALA A 523 -3.16 27.33 -14.67
CA ALA A 523 -2.51 28.05 -15.76
C ALA A 523 -3.33 28.02 -17.05
N VAL A 524 -3.84 26.83 -17.42
CA VAL A 524 -4.59 26.61 -18.68
C VAL A 524 -5.92 27.33 -18.67
N ARG A 525 -6.62 27.42 -17.54
CA ARG A 525 -7.88 28.18 -17.46
C ARG A 525 -7.70 29.63 -17.85
N GLN A 526 -6.66 30.29 -17.36
CA GLN A 526 -6.40 31.68 -17.74
C GLN A 526 -5.93 31.81 -19.18
N TYR A 527 -5.13 30.85 -19.66
CA TYR A 527 -4.74 30.78 -21.07
C TYR A 527 -5.98 30.75 -21.98
N TRP A 528 -6.99 29.94 -21.66
CA TRP A 528 -8.22 29.89 -22.44
C TRP A 528 -9.01 31.19 -22.38
N PHE A 529 -9.12 31.77 -21.19
CA PHE A 529 -9.80 33.03 -21.01
C PHE A 529 -9.19 34.16 -21.86
N ASP A 530 -7.86 34.29 -21.80
CA ASP A 530 -7.14 35.35 -22.50
C ASP A 530 -7.26 35.25 -24.04
N TYR A 531 -7.35 34.04 -24.57
CA TYR A 531 -7.41 33.82 -26.01
C TYR A 531 -8.82 33.47 -26.52
N GLY A 532 -9.84 33.78 -25.73
CA GLY A 532 -11.25 33.64 -26.15
C GLY A 532 -11.64 32.20 -26.48
N LYS A 533 -11.06 31.22 -25.79
CA LYS A 533 -11.35 29.79 -25.93
C LYS A 533 -12.18 29.29 -24.73
N PRO A 534 -13.43 29.81 -24.54
CA PRO A 534 -14.18 29.47 -23.35
C PRO A 534 -14.48 28.00 -23.28
N LEU A 535 -14.53 27.47 -22.07
CA LEU A 535 -15.03 26.15 -21.76
C LEU A 535 -16.46 26.03 -22.30
N GLY A 536 -16.69 25.05 -23.16
CA GLY A 536 -17.87 24.88 -23.99
C GLY A 536 -19.18 25.33 -23.34
N GLY A 537 -19.83 26.33 -23.92
CA GLY A 537 -21.20 26.78 -23.63
C GLY A 537 -21.34 27.94 -22.65
N GLU A 538 -20.26 28.47 -22.07
CA GLU A 538 -20.31 29.61 -21.16
C GLU A 538 -19.99 30.91 -21.89
N SER A 539 -20.80 31.94 -21.67
CA SER A 539 -20.52 33.28 -22.17
C SER A 539 -19.43 33.94 -21.29
N SER A 540 -18.67 34.85 -21.87
CA SER A 540 -17.70 35.68 -21.14
C SER A 540 -18.27 36.47 -19.96
N GLU A 541 -19.59 36.50 -19.81
CA GLU A 541 -20.33 37.20 -18.74
C GLU A 541 -20.36 36.37 -17.43
N ASP A 542 -20.17 35.06 -17.49
CA ASP A 542 -20.17 34.17 -16.30
C ASP A 542 -18.85 34.19 -15.53
N TRP A 543 -17.86 34.97 -15.99
CA TRP A 543 -16.49 35.03 -15.45
C TRP A 543 -16.14 36.35 -14.73
N GLN A 544 -17.12 37.27 -14.55
CA GLN A 544 -16.92 38.56 -13.87
C GLN A 544 -17.09 38.52 -12.36
#